data_92b8107a5f2b982b860a7cae567fa064
#
_entry.id   92b8107a5f2b982b860a7cae567fa064
#
_cell.length_a   1.000
_cell.length_b   1.000
_cell.length_c   1.000
_cell.angle_alpha   90.00
_cell.angle_beta   90.00
_cell.angle_gamma   90.00
#
_symmetry.space_group_name_H-M   'P 1'
#
loop_
_entity.id
_entity.type
_entity.pdbx_description
1 polymer ?
#
loop_
_entity_poly.entity_id
_entity_poly.type
_entity_poly.pdbx_seq_one_letter_code
_entity_poly.pdbx_strand_id
1 'polypeptide(L)' 'MIAFNIEWETDGYNIDLPSEVEIPSYIDESFVADYLSDEFGYLVNSFELDIDY' A
#
# COMPACT_ATOMS: atom_id res chain seq x y z
N MET A 1 2.74 -8.52 7.93
CA MET A 1 2.64 -7.08 8.23
C MET A 1 1.47 -6.48 7.45
N ILE A 2 0.95 -5.38 7.95
CA ILE A 2 -0.21 -4.73 7.35
C ILE A 2 0.17 -3.29 7.01
N ALA A 3 -0.10 -2.88 5.76
CA ALA A 3 -0.01 -1.49 5.36
C ALA A 3 -1.36 -0.83 5.61
N PHE A 4 -1.37 0.33 6.25
CA PHE A 4 -2.61 1.04 6.60
C PHE A 4 -2.44 2.54 6.40
N ASN A 5 -3.56 3.27 6.47
CA ASN A 5 -3.59 4.70 6.15
C ASN A 5 -2.95 5.00 4.79
N ILE A 6 -3.24 4.13 3.81
CA ILE A 6 -2.63 4.23 2.49
C ILE A 6 -3.25 5.39 1.72
N GLU A 7 -2.41 6.29 1.23
CA GLU A 7 -2.83 7.38 0.37
C GLU A 7 -2.36 7.11 -1.06
N TRP A 8 -3.33 6.86 -1.94
CA TRP A 8 -3.07 6.50 -3.32
C TRP A 8 -3.02 7.75 -4.20
N GLU A 9 -2.15 7.72 -5.21
CA GLU A 9 -2.12 8.75 -6.24
C GLU A 9 -3.07 8.37 -7.36
N THR A 10 -4.21 9.03 -7.43
CA THR A 10 -5.27 8.70 -8.39
C THR A 10 -5.55 9.81 -9.38
N ASP A 11 -4.67 10.81 -9.48
CA ASP A 11 -4.80 11.96 -10.39
C ASP A 11 -6.13 12.70 -10.24
N GLY A 12 -6.66 12.74 -9.00
CA GLY A 12 -7.91 13.42 -8.71
C GLY A 12 -9.17 12.62 -9.00
N TYR A 13 -9.03 11.40 -9.52
CA TYR A 13 -10.18 10.53 -9.74
C TYR A 13 -10.61 9.91 -8.40
N ASN A 14 -11.93 9.79 -8.24
CA ASN A 14 -12.50 9.17 -7.05
C ASN A 14 -12.56 7.66 -7.27
N ILE A 15 -11.49 6.97 -6.91
CA ILE A 15 -11.36 5.53 -7.11
C ILE A 15 -11.43 4.83 -5.76
N ASP A 16 -12.22 3.78 -5.70
CA ASP A 16 -12.42 3.02 -4.47
C ASP A 16 -11.26 2.02 -4.29
N LEU A 17 -10.24 2.45 -3.55
CA LEU A 17 -9.08 1.64 -3.23
C LEU A 17 -9.03 1.40 -1.73
N PRO A 18 -8.49 0.24 -1.29
CA PRO A 18 -8.42 -0.07 0.13
C PRO A 18 -7.42 0.85 0.83
N SER A 19 -7.74 1.24 2.06
CA SER A 19 -6.83 2.00 2.92
C SER A 19 -5.93 1.07 3.74
N GLU A 20 -6.19 -0.23 3.73
CA GLU A 20 -5.51 -1.23 4.52
C GLU A 20 -5.30 -2.48 3.68
N VAL A 21 -4.07 -2.98 3.62
CA VAL A 21 -3.72 -4.16 2.83
C VAL A 21 -2.78 -5.04 3.62
N GLU A 22 -3.07 -6.34 3.66
CA GLU A 22 -2.15 -7.31 4.25
C GLU A 22 -1.01 -7.57 3.27
N ILE A 23 0.22 -7.43 3.77
CA ILE A 23 1.43 -7.60 2.96
C ILE A 23 2.02 -8.99 3.21
N PRO A 24 2.28 -9.78 2.16
CA PRO A 24 2.90 -11.09 2.32
C PRO A 24 4.25 -11.03 3.05
N SER A 25 4.56 -12.06 3.81
CA SER A 25 5.77 -12.08 4.64
C SER A 25 7.07 -12.08 3.82
N TYR A 26 7.01 -12.46 2.54
CA TYR A 26 8.18 -12.45 1.68
C TYR A 26 8.49 -11.07 1.08
N ILE A 27 7.63 -10.09 1.32
CA ILE A 27 7.85 -8.71 0.85
C ILE A 27 8.58 -7.93 1.93
N ASP A 28 9.74 -7.38 1.58
CA ASP A 28 10.49 -6.50 2.47
C ASP A 28 9.78 -5.16 2.61
N GLU A 29 9.88 -4.53 3.78
CA GLU A 29 9.22 -3.26 4.03
C GLU A 29 9.64 -2.17 3.05
N SER A 30 10.85 -2.24 2.52
CA SER A 30 11.35 -1.28 1.53
C SER A 30 10.67 -1.45 0.16
N PHE A 31 10.00 -2.57 -0.07
CA PHE A 31 9.31 -2.87 -1.34
C PHE A 31 7.79 -2.81 -1.23
N VAL A 32 7.25 -2.41 -0.08
CA VAL A 32 5.80 -2.39 0.12
C VAL A 32 5.11 -1.44 -0.85
N ALA A 33 5.67 -0.24 -1.06
CA ALA A 33 5.08 0.71 -1.99
C ALA A 33 5.04 0.15 -3.42
N ASP A 34 6.13 -0.49 -3.84
CA ASP A 34 6.19 -1.15 -5.16
C ASP A 34 5.18 -2.28 -5.26
N TYR A 35 5.06 -3.08 -4.20
CA TYR A 35 4.09 -4.17 -4.15
C TYR A 35 2.66 -3.64 -4.29
N LEU A 36 2.30 -2.60 -3.55
CA LEU A 36 0.96 -2.03 -3.60
C LEU A 36 0.67 -1.43 -4.98
N SER A 37 1.64 -0.71 -5.53
CA SER A 37 1.49 -0.11 -6.86
C SER A 37 1.27 -1.18 -7.93
N ASP A 38 2.01 -2.28 -7.86
CA ASP A 38 1.92 -3.37 -8.82
C ASP A 38 0.58 -4.11 -8.71
N GLU A 39 0.11 -4.33 -7.48
CA GLU A 39 -1.13 -5.08 -7.24
C GLU A 39 -2.37 -4.28 -7.63
N PHE A 40 -2.37 -2.97 -7.38
CA PHE A 40 -3.57 -2.16 -7.56
C PHE A 40 -3.50 -1.23 -8.77
N GLY A 41 -2.31 -1.05 -9.36
CA GLY A 41 -2.15 -0.26 -10.57
C GLY A 41 -2.08 1.25 -10.34
N TYR A 42 -1.88 1.71 -9.10
CA TYR A 42 -1.79 3.13 -8.76
C TYR A 42 -0.58 3.36 -7.87
N LEU A 43 0.05 4.52 -8.03
CA LEU A 43 1.17 4.90 -7.17
C LEU A 43 0.67 5.21 -5.76
N VAL A 44 1.53 4.98 -4.78
CA VAL A 44 1.23 5.24 -3.37
C VAL A 44 1.98 6.48 -2.92
N ASN A 45 1.25 7.48 -2.39
CA ASN A 45 1.87 8.69 -1.86
C ASN A 45 2.41 8.49 -0.45
N SER A 46 1.65 7.82 0.39
CA SER A 46 2.09 7.53 1.76
C SER A 46 1.31 6.35 2.32
N PHE A 47 1.89 5.73 3.33
CA PHE A 47 1.26 4.63 4.06
C PHE A 47 2.01 4.43 5.37
N GLU A 48 1.40 3.67 6.27
CA GLU A 48 2.05 3.23 7.51
C GLU A 48 2.08 1.72 7.54
N LEU A 49 3.06 1.16 8.26
CA LEU A 49 3.19 -0.28 8.41
C LEU A 49 3.02 -0.67 9.87
N ASP A 50 2.21 -1.71 10.09
CA ASP A 50 2.10 -2.38 11.37
C ASP A 50 2.91 -3.66 11.29
N ILE A 51 4.08 -3.64 11.90
CA ILE A 51 5.00 -4.78 11.88
C ILE A 51 4.81 -5.55 13.18
N ASP A 52 4.34 -6.77 13.05
CA ASP A 52 4.10 -7.65 14.18
C ASP A 52 5.38 -8.45 14.49
N TYR A 53 5.91 -8.26 15.68
CA TYR A 53 7.11 -8.94 16.13
C TYR A 53 6.77 -10.22 16.88
#